data_db2a5839b65fd5d4647fabb2ce8a1495
#
_entry.id   db2a5839b65fd5d4647fabb2ce8a1495
#
_cell.length_a   1.000
_cell.length_b   1.000
_cell.length_c   1.000
_cell.angle_alpha   90.00
_cell.angle_beta   90.00
_cell.angle_gamma   90.00
#
_symmetry.space_group_name_H-M   'P 1'
#
loop_
_entity.id
_entity.type
_entity.pdbx_description
1 polymer ?
#
loop_
_entity_poly.entity_id
_entity_poly.type
_entity_poly.pdbx_seq_one_letter_code
_entity_poly.pdbx_strand_id
1 'polypeptide(L)'
;MRRRAQAPPSPLPQRAGIDPVRLRLPPDPDGAWPDLGSYLAARYAGTRGEESMARLLAAGRVLGPGGRVLHAHDPYEPGAHLWFHRDMEPEPRVPFAVRVVHRDEHLLVVDKPHFLATTPRGSHITETALARLREELDLPGLSPAHRLDRLTAGLVMFSVRPEDRGAYQLLFQRREVHKEYEALAPRDPALAFPRTVRSRIEKLRGVIAATEVPGPPNAESLIELVDVRGGLGRYRLTPQTGRTHQLRVHMNGLGLPILGDPVYPEVADPAPDDYRRPLQLLARVLAFTDPVTGTAHRFESTRTLQAWHDRPGWEAGP
;
A
#
# COMPACT_ATOMS: atom_id res chain seq x y z
N MET A 1 23.93 -17.45 -12.91
CA MET A 1 23.14 -16.26 -12.47
C MET A 1 24.14 -15.22 -11.94
N ARG A 2 24.29 -14.08 -12.59
CA ARG A 2 25.10 -12.95 -12.05
C ARG A 2 24.41 -12.40 -10.81
N ARG A 3 25.04 -12.49 -9.63
CA ARG A 3 24.59 -11.78 -8.43
C ARG A 3 24.42 -10.30 -8.82
N ARG A 4 23.20 -9.77 -8.72
CA ARG A 4 22.99 -8.31 -8.82
C ARG A 4 23.87 -7.68 -7.74
N ALA A 5 24.79 -6.84 -8.13
CA ALA A 5 25.61 -6.09 -7.20
C ALA A 5 24.68 -5.37 -6.21
N GLN A 6 24.91 -5.59 -4.94
CA GLN A 6 24.12 -4.97 -3.88
C GLN A 6 24.35 -3.46 -3.98
N ALA A 7 23.26 -2.70 -3.98
CA ALA A 7 23.36 -1.26 -4.04
C ALA A 7 24.10 -0.72 -2.80
N PRO A 8 24.93 0.33 -2.93
CA PRO A 8 25.60 0.91 -1.78
C PRO A 8 24.59 1.40 -0.73
N PRO A 9 24.98 1.42 0.56
CA PRO A 9 24.13 1.92 1.63
C PRO A 9 23.80 3.40 1.42
N SER A 10 22.63 3.82 1.90
CA SER A 10 22.25 5.23 1.86
C SER A 10 23.12 6.05 2.82
N PRO A 11 23.69 7.18 2.38
CA PRO A 11 24.37 8.12 3.26
C PRO A 11 23.40 9.00 4.06
N LEU A 12 22.10 8.95 3.73
CA LEU A 12 21.06 9.73 4.39
C LEU A 12 20.23 8.82 5.31
N PRO A 13 19.91 9.28 6.54
CA PRO A 13 18.98 8.59 7.42
C PRO A 13 17.54 8.70 6.90
N GLN A 14 16.64 7.95 7.49
CA GLN A 14 15.20 8.17 7.31
C GLN A 14 14.76 9.53 7.88
N ARG A 15 13.69 10.10 7.32
CA ARG A 15 12.98 11.26 7.86
C ARG A 15 11.51 10.92 7.97
N ALA A 16 10.92 11.12 9.15
CA ALA A 16 9.52 10.77 9.41
C ALA A 16 9.21 9.33 8.95
N GLY A 17 10.05 8.35 9.30
CA GLY A 17 9.92 6.95 8.89
C GLY A 17 10.05 6.67 7.38
N ILE A 18 10.45 7.69 6.57
CA ILE A 18 10.56 7.60 5.11
C ILE A 18 12.02 7.48 4.68
N ASP A 19 12.28 6.46 3.87
CA ASP A 19 13.59 6.28 3.25
C ASP A 19 13.90 7.44 2.28
N PRO A 20 15.17 7.86 2.18
CA PRO A 20 15.59 8.75 1.11
C PRO A 20 15.36 8.09 -0.25
N VAL A 21 15.06 8.92 -1.24
CA VAL A 21 14.99 8.46 -2.63
C VAL A 21 16.38 8.04 -3.06
N ARG A 22 16.49 6.82 -3.58
CA ARG A 22 17.68 6.34 -4.27
C ARG A 22 17.42 6.33 -5.77
N LEU A 23 18.24 7.04 -6.51
CA LEU A 23 18.23 7.02 -7.96
C LEU A 23 19.55 6.41 -8.45
N ARG A 24 19.46 5.45 -9.37
CA ARG A 24 20.62 4.96 -10.13
C ARG A 24 20.58 5.61 -11.50
N LEU A 25 21.69 6.20 -11.91
CA LEU A 25 21.83 6.81 -13.22
C LEU A 25 21.80 5.74 -14.31
N PRO A 26 20.94 5.86 -15.34
CA PRO A 26 20.87 4.89 -16.43
C PRO A 26 22.13 4.92 -17.31
N PRO A 27 22.33 3.91 -18.17
CA PRO A 27 23.31 4.01 -19.26
C PRO A 27 23.01 5.21 -20.16
N ASP A 28 24.07 5.81 -20.68
CA ASP A 28 24.02 6.91 -21.64
C ASP A 28 24.88 6.57 -22.85
N PRO A 29 24.45 5.67 -23.73
CA PRO A 29 25.25 5.20 -24.86
C PRO A 29 25.51 6.29 -25.91
N ASP A 30 24.63 7.28 -25.97
CA ASP A 30 24.68 8.37 -26.98
C ASP A 30 25.40 9.62 -26.44
N GLY A 31 25.81 9.63 -25.16
CA GLY A 31 26.46 10.80 -24.53
C GLY A 31 25.53 12.01 -24.45
N ALA A 32 24.24 11.80 -24.26
CA ALA A 32 23.24 12.87 -24.24
C ALA A 32 23.36 13.77 -23.01
N TRP A 33 24.00 13.28 -21.94
CA TRP A 33 24.08 13.97 -20.65
C TRP A 33 25.52 14.41 -20.32
N PRO A 34 25.88 15.67 -20.56
CA PRO A 34 27.24 16.16 -20.24
C PRO A 34 27.48 16.23 -18.72
N ASP A 35 26.42 16.47 -17.94
CA ASP A 35 26.45 16.61 -16.49
C ASP A 35 25.20 16.09 -15.82
N LEU A 36 25.25 15.99 -14.49
CA LEU A 36 24.16 15.51 -13.65
C LEU A 36 22.93 16.42 -13.73
N GLY A 37 23.14 17.74 -13.81
CA GLY A 37 22.06 18.72 -13.88
C GLY A 37 21.21 18.56 -15.11
N SER A 38 21.82 18.39 -16.28
CA SER A 38 21.14 18.15 -17.56
C SER A 38 20.26 16.92 -17.54
N TYR A 39 20.79 15.82 -16.98
CA TYR A 39 19.99 14.60 -16.80
C TYR A 39 18.82 14.79 -15.85
N LEU A 40 19.05 15.38 -14.67
CA LEU A 40 18.00 15.55 -13.69
C LEU A 40 16.92 16.54 -14.16
N ALA A 41 17.30 17.60 -14.85
CA ALA A 41 16.37 18.54 -15.47
C ALA A 41 15.45 17.81 -16.47
N ALA A 42 16.03 17.04 -17.41
CA ALA A 42 15.25 16.29 -18.38
C ALA A 42 14.37 15.21 -17.74
N ARG A 43 14.89 14.50 -16.71
CA ARG A 43 14.13 13.46 -16.01
C ARG A 43 12.91 13.98 -15.29
N TYR A 44 12.96 15.16 -14.72
CA TYR A 44 11.91 15.78 -13.93
C TYR A 44 11.11 16.84 -14.71
N ALA A 45 11.50 17.15 -15.95
CA ALA A 45 10.81 18.10 -16.81
C ALA A 45 9.29 17.87 -16.85
N GLY A 46 8.51 18.93 -16.68
CA GLY A 46 7.05 18.90 -16.67
C GLY A 46 6.43 18.15 -15.50
N THR A 47 7.20 17.78 -14.47
CA THR A 47 6.70 17.14 -13.24
C THR A 47 6.71 18.14 -12.08
N ARG A 48 5.89 17.86 -11.03
CA ARG A 48 5.96 18.61 -9.76
C ARG A 48 7.35 18.57 -9.10
N GLY A 49 8.21 17.62 -9.50
CA GLY A 49 9.55 17.45 -8.96
C GLY A 49 10.63 18.33 -9.62
N GLU A 50 10.31 19.04 -10.70
CA GLU A 50 11.31 19.81 -11.47
C GLU A 50 11.96 20.93 -10.64
N GLU A 51 11.16 21.85 -10.12
CA GLU A 51 11.65 22.93 -9.26
C GLU A 51 12.26 22.41 -7.95
N SER A 52 11.67 21.34 -7.38
CA SER A 52 12.18 20.71 -6.17
C SER A 52 13.58 20.15 -6.39
N MET A 53 13.83 19.46 -7.50
CA MET A 53 15.16 18.89 -7.80
C MET A 53 16.21 19.96 -8.03
N ALA A 54 15.88 21.03 -8.73
CA ALA A 54 16.78 22.15 -8.92
C ALA A 54 17.18 22.80 -7.59
N ARG A 55 16.21 23.02 -6.69
CA ARG A 55 16.44 23.53 -5.32
C ARG A 55 17.31 22.59 -4.49
N LEU A 56 17.06 21.27 -4.55
CA LEU A 56 17.83 20.26 -3.81
C LEU A 56 19.30 20.24 -4.25
N LEU A 57 19.58 20.33 -5.55
CA LEU A 57 20.94 20.42 -6.07
C LEU A 57 21.63 21.73 -5.62
N ALA A 58 20.96 22.87 -5.78
CA ALA A 58 21.52 24.16 -5.39
C ALA A 58 21.80 24.24 -3.87
N ALA A 59 20.98 23.58 -3.05
CA ALA A 59 21.15 23.51 -1.60
C ALA A 59 22.14 22.43 -1.12
N GLY A 60 22.82 21.69 -2.02
CA GLY A 60 23.74 20.61 -1.66
C GLY A 60 23.06 19.42 -0.96
N ARG A 61 21.77 19.19 -1.22
CA ARG A 61 20.94 18.16 -0.57
C ARG A 61 20.82 16.87 -1.39
N VAL A 62 21.55 16.77 -2.51
CA VAL A 62 21.69 15.55 -3.31
C VAL A 62 23.06 14.95 -3.02
N LEU A 63 23.08 13.72 -2.53
CA LEU A 63 24.32 13.06 -2.10
C LEU A 63 24.64 11.85 -2.98
N GLY A 64 25.91 11.67 -3.25
CA GLY A 64 26.49 10.46 -3.84
C GLY A 64 26.90 9.43 -2.78
N PRO A 65 27.57 8.32 -3.19
CA PRO A 65 28.14 7.35 -2.28
C PRO A 65 29.08 8.01 -1.26
N GLY A 66 29.02 7.50 -0.01
CA GLY A 66 29.85 8.04 1.08
C GLY A 66 29.46 9.43 1.56
N GLY A 67 28.33 10.00 1.11
CA GLY A 67 27.85 11.31 1.54
C GLY A 67 28.47 12.49 0.77
N ARG A 68 29.15 12.24 -0.36
CA ARG A 68 29.66 13.32 -1.24
C ARG A 68 28.49 14.18 -1.73
N VAL A 69 28.56 15.48 -1.53
CA VAL A 69 27.59 16.42 -2.10
C VAL A 69 27.74 16.43 -3.62
N LEU A 70 26.62 16.32 -4.33
CA LEU A 70 26.55 16.35 -5.78
C LEU A 70 26.03 17.71 -6.26
N HIS A 71 26.66 18.23 -7.30
CA HIS A 71 26.31 19.51 -7.92
C HIS A 71 25.82 19.31 -9.35
N ALA A 72 25.10 20.28 -9.89
CA ALA A 72 24.54 20.19 -11.23
C ALA A 72 25.61 19.99 -12.33
N HIS A 73 26.78 20.60 -12.16
CA HIS A 73 27.91 20.52 -13.09
C HIS A 73 28.83 19.31 -12.91
N ASP A 74 28.53 18.43 -11.93
CA ASP A 74 29.28 17.18 -11.80
C ASP A 74 29.08 16.32 -13.06
N PRO A 75 30.12 15.63 -13.54
CA PRO A 75 30.01 14.77 -14.70
C PRO A 75 28.93 13.72 -14.56
N TYR A 76 28.21 13.42 -15.65
CA TYR A 76 27.28 12.32 -15.66
C TYR A 76 28.04 10.99 -15.62
N GLU A 77 27.79 10.18 -14.60
CA GLU A 77 28.41 8.87 -14.41
C GLU A 77 27.36 7.75 -14.51
N PRO A 78 27.25 7.02 -15.66
CA PRO A 78 26.31 5.91 -15.80
C PRO A 78 26.48 4.86 -14.70
N GLY A 79 25.38 4.44 -14.10
CA GLY A 79 25.37 3.43 -13.04
C GLY A 79 25.64 3.97 -11.63
N ALA A 80 26.08 5.23 -11.49
CA ALA A 80 26.24 5.88 -10.20
C ALA A 80 24.91 5.97 -9.45
N HIS A 81 24.98 6.01 -8.11
CA HIS A 81 23.84 6.18 -7.25
C HIS A 81 23.83 7.56 -6.62
N LEU A 82 22.66 8.13 -6.46
CA LEU A 82 22.44 9.34 -5.70
C LEU A 82 21.24 9.20 -4.75
N TRP A 83 21.25 9.97 -3.68
CA TRP A 83 20.22 9.99 -2.65
C TRP A 83 19.80 11.41 -2.32
N PHE A 84 18.52 11.58 -2.04
CA PHE A 84 17.95 12.83 -1.55
C PHE A 84 16.65 12.58 -0.82
N HIS A 85 16.27 13.48 0.07
CA HIS A 85 14.91 13.50 0.61
C HIS A 85 14.02 14.33 -0.30
N ARG A 86 12.82 13.81 -0.60
CA ARG A 86 11.79 14.62 -1.25
C ARG A 86 11.39 15.76 -0.33
N ASP A 87 11.05 16.91 -0.89
CA ASP A 87 10.27 17.88 -0.16
C ASP A 87 8.89 17.28 0.07
N MET A 88 8.49 17.19 1.33
CA MET A 88 7.20 16.62 1.75
C MET A 88 6.30 17.78 2.16
N GLU A 89 5.17 17.91 1.49
CA GLU A 89 4.12 18.81 1.93
C GLU A 89 3.48 18.24 3.22
N PRO A 90 3.03 19.10 4.15
CA PRO A 90 2.30 18.64 5.32
C PRO A 90 1.05 17.87 4.90
N GLU A 91 0.90 16.65 5.40
CA GLU A 91 -0.29 15.84 5.18
C GLU A 91 -1.24 15.97 6.37
N PRO A 92 -2.57 16.09 6.14
CA PRO A 92 -3.54 16.02 7.23
C PRO A 92 -3.37 14.70 7.99
N ARG A 93 -3.24 14.82 9.32
CA ARG A 93 -3.07 13.62 10.16
C ARG A 93 -4.36 12.80 10.18
N VAL A 94 -4.26 11.52 9.83
CA VAL A 94 -5.36 10.57 9.99
C VAL A 94 -5.56 10.31 11.49
N PRO A 95 -6.73 10.65 12.08
CA PRO A 95 -6.92 10.71 13.55
C PRO A 95 -7.11 9.32 14.19
N PHE A 96 -6.72 8.26 13.53
CA PHE A 96 -6.91 6.88 13.99
C PHE A 96 -5.57 6.20 14.22
N ALA A 97 -5.44 5.50 15.36
CA ALA A 97 -4.24 4.76 15.71
C ALA A 97 -4.13 3.42 14.96
N VAL A 98 -2.90 3.03 14.65
CA VAL A 98 -2.56 1.66 14.27
C VAL A 98 -2.39 0.84 15.56
N ARG A 99 -3.06 -0.32 15.65
CA ARG A 99 -2.94 -1.21 16.81
C ARG A 99 -1.97 -2.33 16.50
N VAL A 100 -0.99 -2.55 17.37
CA VAL A 100 -0.13 -3.73 17.30
C VAL A 100 -0.91 -4.93 17.82
N VAL A 101 -0.98 -5.99 17.00
CA VAL A 101 -1.64 -7.26 17.33
C VAL A 101 -0.60 -8.29 17.78
N HIS A 102 0.55 -8.30 17.13
CA HIS A 102 1.68 -9.17 17.46
C HIS A 102 2.99 -8.50 17.10
N ARG A 103 4.01 -8.72 17.92
CA ARG A 103 5.38 -8.28 17.64
C ARG A 103 6.37 -9.29 18.26
N ASP A 104 7.29 -9.75 17.42
CA ASP A 104 8.48 -10.49 17.85
C ASP A 104 9.73 -9.96 17.12
N GLU A 105 10.80 -10.73 17.09
CA GLU A 105 12.07 -10.36 16.47
C GLU A 105 11.99 -10.28 14.92
N HIS A 106 11.08 -11.04 14.31
CA HIS A 106 10.97 -11.24 12.86
C HIS A 106 9.72 -10.58 12.26
N LEU A 107 8.64 -10.61 13.01
CA LEU A 107 7.28 -10.33 12.56
C LEU A 107 6.62 -9.23 13.37
N LEU A 108 5.95 -8.30 12.68
CA LEU A 108 5.01 -7.36 13.24
C LEU A 108 3.66 -7.50 12.51
N VAL A 109 2.59 -7.81 13.24
CA VAL A 109 1.22 -7.78 12.72
C VAL A 109 0.46 -6.65 13.38
N VAL A 110 -0.18 -5.82 12.57
CA VAL A 110 -0.96 -4.68 13.05
C VAL A 110 -2.38 -4.70 12.51
N ASP A 111 -3.27 -4.03 13.23
CA ASP A 111 -4.66 -3.78 12.84
C ASP A 111 -4.79 -2.32 12.36
N LYS A 112 -4.66 -2.13 11.05
CA LYS A 112 -4.64 -0.83 10.37
C LYS A 112 -6.05 -0.20 10.37
N PRO A 113 -6.21 1.09 10.69
CA PRO A 113 -7.50 1.77 10.56
C PRO A 113 -7.87 2.02 9.10
N HIS A 114 -9.13 2.37 8.86
CA HIS A 114 -9.57 3.00 7.61
C HIS A 114 -8.79 4.30 7.36
N PHE A 115 -8.79 4.79 6.12
CA PHE A 115 -8.21 6.05 5.66
C PHE A 115 -6.68 6.15 5.74
N LEU A 116 -5.99 5.27 6.45
CA LEU A 116 -4.53 5.25 6.52
C LEU A 116 -3.95 4.36 5.41
N ALA A 117 -3.06 4.91 4.59
CA ALA A 117 -2.35 4.12 3.59
C ALA A 117 -1.39 3.11 4.28
N THR A 118 -1.13 1.96 3.66
CA THR A 118 -0.16 0.99 4.20
C THR A 118 1.28 1.48 4.00
N THR A 119 1.57 2.01 2.82
CA THR A 119 2.92 2.42 2.39
C THR A 119 2.86 3.74 1.64
N PRO A 120 3.97 4.49 1.58
CA PRO A 120 4.06 5.74 0.83
C PRO A 120 3.70 5.56 -0.64
N ARG A 121 2.72 6.33 -1.11
CA ARG A 121 2.32 6.35 -2.52
C ARG A 121 1.50 7.60 -2.87
N GLY A 122 1.78 8.20 -4.02
CA GLY A 122 1.06 9.39 -4.50
C GLY A 122 1.21 10.56 -3.55
N SER A 123 0.09 11.13 -3.08
CA SER A 123 0.03 12.22 -2.10
C SER A 123 0.16 11.76 -0.64
N HIS A 124 0.09 10.46 -0.37
CA HIS A 124 0.23 9.90 0.98
C HIS A 124 1.65 9.38 1.17
N ILE A 125 2.48 10.11 1.86
CA ILE A 125 3.91 9.80 2.07
C ILE A 125 4.19 9.55 3.56
N THR A 126 3.92 10.53 4.40
CA THR A 126 4.17 10.47 5.86
C THR A 126 3.01 9.81 6.59
N GLU A 127 1.77 10.09 6.18
CA GLU A 127 0.57 9.52 6.78
C GLU A 127 0.30 8.10 6.23
N THR A 128 1.19 7.17 6.61
CA THR A 128 1.11 5.75 6.28
C THR A 128 1.38 4.87 7.50
N ALA A 129 0.83 3.66 7.52
CA ALA A 129 1.09 2.72 8.60
C ALA A 129 2.59 2.41 8.74
N LEU A 130 3.30 2.24 7.60
CA LEU A 130 4.75 1.99 7.62
C LEU A 130 5.53 3.13 8.25
N ALA A 131 5.27 4.38 7.85
CA ALA A 131 6.01 5.53 8.35
C ALA A 131 5.79 5.72 9.85
N ARG A 132 4.53 5.71 10.28
CA ARG A 132 4.17 5.81 11.70
C ARG A 132 4.81 4.72 12.56
N LEU A 133 4.71 3.45 12.12
CA LEU A 133 5.26 2.33 12.87
C LEU A 133 6.79 2.36 12.96
N ARG A 134 7.47 2.82 11.94
CA ARG A 134 8.93 3.00 11.97
C ARG A 134 9.37 4.03 13.01
N GLU A 135 8.63 5.13 13.13
CA GLU A 135 8.90 6.17 14.13
C GLU A 135 8.45 5.73 15.53
N GLU A 136 7.19 5.32 15.68
CA GLU A 136 6.60 5.01 16.98
C GLU A 136 7.26 3.82 17.68
N LEU A 137 7.78 2.84 16.91
CA LEU A 137 8.39 1.62 17.44
C LEU A 137 9.92 1.59 17.34
N ASP A 138 10.54 2.62 16.76
CA ASP A 138 11.98 2.68 16.45
C ASP A 138 12.43 1.46 15.63
N LEU A 139 11.72 1.18 14.54
CA LEU A 139 11.98 0.06 13.64
C LEU A 139 12.30 0.54 12.22
N PRO A 140 13.46 1.17 11.97
CA PRO A 140 13.78 1.72 10.64
C PRO A 140 13.85 0.65 9.55
N GLY A 141 14.17 -0.61 9.90
CA GLY A 141 14.21 -1.75 8.97
C GLY A 141 12.84 -2.32 8.58
N LEU A 142 11.77 -1.88 9.23
CA LEU A 142 10.42 -2.42 9.04
C LEU A 142 10.02 -2.37 7.56
N SER A 143 9.50 -3.49 7.05
CA SER A 143 9.07 -3.61 5.65
C SER A 143 7.74 -4.33 5.54
N PRO A 144 6.79 -3.88 4.70
CA PRO A 144 5.53 -4.57 4.52
C PRO A 144 5.73 -5.88 3.74
N ALA A 145 5.13 -6.97 4.22
CA ALA A 145 5.03 -8.23 3.49
C ALA A 145 3.92 -8.16 2.42
N HIS A 146 2.85 -7.45 2.74
CA HIS A 146 1.74 -7.15 1.83
C HIS A 146 1.15 -5.77 2.14
N ARG A 147 0.10 -5.40 1.42
CA ARG A 147 -0.58 -4.12 1.62
C ARG A 147 -2.09 -4.25 1.55
N LEU A 148 -2.77 -3.38 2.28
CA LEU A 148 -4.17 -3.05 2.12
C LEU A 148 -4.32 -1.70 1.43
N ASP A 149 -5.44 -1.49 0.77
CA ASP A 149 -5.82 -0.17 0.25
C ASP A 149 -5.98 0.84 1.40
N ARG A 150 -5.84 2.12 1.11
CA ARG A 150 -5.98 3.20 2.11
C ARG A 150 -7.29 3.09 2.90
N LEU A 151 -8.38 2.81 2.20
CA LEU A 151 -9.72 2.76 2.81
C LEU A 151 -10.04 1.42 3.49
N THR A 152 -9.33 0.34 3.17
CA THR A 152 -9.54 -0.98 3.80
C THR A 152 -8.87 -1.02 5.16
N ALA A 153 -9.62 -1.36 6.20
CA ALA A 153 -9.07 -1.60 7.53
C ALA A 153 -8.66 -3.07 7.73
N GLY A 154 -7.98 -3.36 8.84
CA GLY A 154 -7.67 -4.71 9.27
C GLY A 154 -6.21 -5.09 9.23
N LEU A 155 -5.94 -6.39 9.26
CA LEU A 155 -4.63 -6.96 9.51
C LEU A 155 -3.63 -6.71 8.38
N VAL A 156 -2.45 -6.19 8.76
CA VAL A 156 -1.30 -6.02 7.88
C VAL A 156 -0.07 -6.61 8.54
N MET A 157 0.72 -7.35 7.77
CA MET A 157 1.97 -7.99 8.19
C MET A 157 3.17 -7.19 7.68
N PHE A 158 4.17 -7.03 8.56
CA PHE A 158 5.47 -6.45 8.26
C PHE A 158 6.58 -7.39 8.74
N SER A 159 7.68 -7.46 7.99
CA SER A 159 8.93 -8.03 8.50
C SER A 159 9.67 -6.97 9.30
N VAL A 160 10.19 -7.35 10.48
CA VAL A 160 10.96 -6.47 11.36
C VAL A 160 12.39 -6.34 10.82
N ARG A 161 12.99 -7.45 10.44
CA ARG A 161 14.37 -7.53 9.94
C ARG A 161 14.43 -7.45 8.43
N PRO A 162 15.35 -6.67 7.84
CA PRO A 162 15.52 -6.59 6.39
C PRO A 162 15.82 -7.93 5.71
N GLU A 163 16.57 -8.81 6.37
CA GLU A 163 16.93 -10.15 5.89
C GLU A 163 15.73 -11.08 5.72
N ASP A 164 14.71 -10.95 6.57
CA ASP A 164 13.52 -11.80 6.57
C ASP A 164 12.47 -11.35 5.54
N ARG A 165 12.59 -10.12 5.04
CA ARG A 165 11.64 -9.50 4.11
C ARG A 165 11.26 -10.39 2.94
N GLY A 166 12.28 -11.03 2.33
CA GLY A 166 12.06 -11.89 1.17
C GLY A 166 11.20 -13.10 1.50
N ALA A 167 11.43 -13.74 2.65
CA ALA A 167 10.69 -14.90 3.09
C ALA A 167 9.20 -14.57 3.32
N TYR A 168 8.89 -13.51 4.06
CA TYR A 168 7.50 -13.08 4.30
C TYR A 168 6.78 -12.63 3.02
N GLN A 169 7.46 -11.94 2.10
CA GLN A 169 6.86 -11.54 0.82
C GLN A 169 6.55 -12.75 -0.09
N LEU A 170 7.39 -13.79 -0.06
CA LEU A 170 7.18 -15.03 -0.80
C LEU A 170 5.92 -15.79 -0.37
N LEU A 171 5.52 -15.75 0.92
CA LEU A 171 4.26 -16.34 1.37
C LEU A 171 3.06 -15.83 0.57
N PHE A 172 2.99 -14.50 0.35
CA PHE A 172 1.90 -13.90 -0.44
C PHE A 172 2.01 -14.22 -1.92
N GLN A 173 3.23 -14.23 -2.46
CA GLN A 173 3.47 -14.58 -3.85
C GLN A 173 3.08 -16.03 -4.15
N ARG A 174 3.37 -16.95 -3.21
CA ARG A 174 3.04 -18.38 -3.30
C ARG A 174 1.62 -18.72 -2.87
N ARG A 175 0.86 -17.73 -2.37
CA ARG A 175 -0.50 -17.91 -1.86
C ARG A 175 -0.56 -18.84 -0.64
N GLU A 176 0.48 -18.84 0.17
CA GLU A 176 0.62 -19.65 1.39
C GLU A 176 0.01 -18.94 2.62
N VAL A 177 -0.64 -17.80 2.41
CA VAL A 177 -1.35 -17.02 3.44
C VAL A 177 -2.85 -17.15 3.23
N HIS A 178 -3.54 -17.70 4.22
CA HIS A 178 -5.00 -17.67 4.27
C HIS A 178 -5.46 -16.27 4.74
N LYS A 179 -6.39 -15.68 3.98
CA LYS A 179 -6.93 -14.34 4.23
C LYS A 179 -8.45 -14.40 4.18
N GLU A 180 -9.09 -13.91 5.22
CA GLU A 180 -10.52 -13.67 5.21
C GLU A 180 -10.80 -12.18 5.40
N TYR A 181 -11.73 -11.69 4.63
CA TYR A 181 -12.23 -10.32 4.75
C TYR A 181 -13.71 -10.35 5.11
N GLU A 182 -14.15 -9.31 5.76
CA GLU A 182 -15.56 -9.04 6.02
C GLU A 182 -15.98 -7.79 5.26
N ALA A 183 -17.12 -7.84 4.58
CA ALA A 183 -17.67 -6.70 3.86
C ALA A 183 -19.16 -6.55 4.12
N LEU A 184 -19.64 -5.30 4.07
CA LEU A 184 -21.06 -4.99 4.06
C LEU A 184 -21.46 -4.43 2.70
N ALA A 185 -22.49 -5.00 2.11
CA ALA A 185 -23.05 -4.59 0.83
C ALA A 185 -24.58 -4.83 0.82
N PRO A 186 -25.32 -4.24 -0.12
CA PRO A 186 -26.74 -4.58 -0.29
C PRO A 186 -26.94 -6.09 -0.44
N ARG A 187 -28.08 -6.61 0.03
CA ARG A 187 -28.46 -8.00 -0.24
C ARG A 187 -29.29 -8.04 -1.52
N ASP A 188 -28.89 -8.91 -2.44
CA ASP A 188 -29.73 -9.32 -3.57
C ASP A 188 -30.25 -10.75 -3.34
N PRO A 189 -31.58 -10.95 -3.16
CA PRO A 189 -32.16 -12.28 -2.98
C PRO A 189 -32.02 -13.21 -4.20
N ALA A 190 -31.82 -12.65 -5.40
CA ALA A 190 -31.63 -13.42 -6.63
C ALA A 190 -30.25 -14.07 -6.73
N LEU A 191 -29.28 -13.61 -5.93
CA LEU A 191 -27.93 -14.15 -5.93
C LEU A 191 -27.77 -15.26 -4.87
N ALA A 192 -27.38 -16.44 -5.33
CA ALA A 192 -27.03 -17.57 -4.46
C ALA A 192 -25.58 -17.50 -4.00
N PHE A 193 -25.32 -17.85 -2.74
CA PHE A 193 -24.01 -17.98 -2.11
C PHE A 193 -23.88 -19.37 -1.44
N PRO A 194 -22.65 -19.95 -1.30
CA PRO A 194 -21.35 -19.35 -1.67
C PRO A 194 -21.16 -19.25 -3.18
N ARG A 195 -20.34 -18.26 -3.61
CA ARG A 195 -20.03 -18.03 -5.02
C ARG A 195 -18.54 -17.74 -5.22
N THR A 196 -17.93 -18.40 -6.19
CA THR A 196 -16.58 -18.06 -6.64
C THR A 196 -16.65 -17.12 -7.83
N VAL A 197 -16.05 -15.94 -7.71
CA VAL A 197 -15.91 -14.96 -8.78
C VAL A 197 -14.51 -15.04 -9.35
N ARG A 198 -14.41 -15.15 -10.66
CA ARG A 198 -13.16 -15.17 -11.44
C ARG A 198 -13.25 -14.14 -12.53
N SER A 199 -12.32 -13.21 -12.58
CA SER A 199 -12.25 -12.20 -13.62
C SER A 199 -10.81 -11.78 -13.94
N ARG A 200 -10.66 -11.05 -15.03
CA ARG A 200 -9.41 -10.35 -15.34
C ARG A 200 -9.51 -8.92 -14.88
N ILE A 201 -8.72 -8.55 -13.87
CA ILE A 201 -8.68 -7.19 -13.32
C ILE A 201 -7.40 -6.50 -13.77
N GLU A 202 -7.56 -5.32 -14.36
CA GLU A 202 -6.48 -4.43 -14.76
C GLU A 202 -6.54 -3.10 -14.02
N LYS A 203 -5.37 -2.53 -13.79
CA LYS A 203 -5.20 -1.22 -13.14
C LYS A 203 -4.27 -0.36 -13.96
N LEU A 204 -4.84 0.59 -14.68
CA LEU A 204 -4.07 1.54 -15.47
C LEU A 204 -3.36 2.57 -14.58
N ARG A 205 -2.18 2.98 -15.01
CA ARG A 205 -1.43 4.04 -14.31
C ARG A 205 -2.18 5.37 -14.44
N GLY A 206 -2.32 6.07 -13.32
CA GLY A 206 -3.04 7.36 -13.28
C GLY A 206 -4.55 7.26 -13.11
N VAL A 207 -5.16 6.09 -13.37
CA VAL A 207 -6.62 5.88 -13.14
C VAL A 207 -6.83 5.39 -11.71
N ILE A 208 -7.78 5.94 -10.96
CA ILE A 208 -8.04 5.56 -9.57
C ILE A 208 -8.69 4.16 -9.46
N ALA A 209 -9.64 3.85 -10.32
CA ALA A 209 -10.33 2.57 -10.35
C ALA A 209 -9.51 1.47 -11.03
N ALA A 210 -9.62 0.25 -10.53
CA ALA A 210 -9.30 -0.97 -11.29
C ALA A 210 -10.58 -1.45 -11.98
N THR A 211 -10.45 -2.11 -13.13
CA THR A 211 -11.60 -2.52 -13.94
C THR A 211 -11.49 -3.99 -14.33
N GLU A 212 -12.64 -4.64 -14.50
CA GLU A 212 -12.70 -5.94 -15.16
C GLU A 212 -12.60 -5.74 -16.67
N VAL A 213 -11.79 -6.59 -17.30
CA VAL A 213 -11.59 -6.56 -18.75
C VAL A 213 -11.70 -7.99 -19.31
N PRO A 214 -12.04 -8.16 -20.59
CA PRO A 214 -12.05 -9.45 -21.24
C PRO A 214 -10.68 -10.14 -21.19
N GLY A 215 -10.66 -11.49 -21.06
CA GLY A 215 -9.45 -12.27 -21.12
C GLY A 215 -9.34 -13.33 -20.00
N PRO A 216 -8.26 -14.13 -20.00
CA PRO A 216 -8.05 -15.16 -18.98
C PRO A 216 -8.05 -14.56 -17.58
N PRO A 217 -8.77 -15.16 -16.60
CA PRO A 217 -8.84 -14.65 -15.24
C PRO A 217 -7.47 -14.56 -14.58
N ASN A 218 -7.23 -13.45 -13.88
CA ASN A 218 -6.05 -13.23 -13.05
C ASN A 218 -6.41 -12.94 -11.59
N ALA A 219 -7.71 -12.90 -11.28
CA ALA A 219 -8.28 -12.64 -9.97
C ALA A 219 -9.34 -13.70 -9.64
N GLU A 220 -9.32 -14.18 -8.38
CA GLU A 220 -10.28 -15.17 -7.87
C GLU A 220 -10.61 -14.87 -6.42
N SER A 221 -11.92 -14.86 -6.07
CA SER A 221 -12.43 -14.67 -4.71
C SER A 221 -13.63 -15.57 -4.46
N LEU A 222 -13.63 -16.27 -3.34
CA LEU A 222 -14.83 -16.92 -2.79
C LEU A 222 -15.61 -15.89 -1.97
N ILE A 223 -16.91 -15.80 -2.20
CA ILE A 223 -17.84 -14.89 -1.54
C ILE A 223 -18.95 -15.70 -0.86
N GLU A 224 -19.15 -15.49 0.41
CA GLU A 224 -20.18 -16.15 1.24
C GLU A 224 -21.04 -15.08 1.90
N LEU A 225 -22.36 -15.25 1.86
CA LEU A 225 -23.27 -14.42 2.64
C LEU A 225 -23.39 -15.06 4.04
N VAL A 226 -22.94 -14.33 5.05
CA VAL A 226 -22.87 -14.84 6.43
C VAL A 226 -24.11 -14.47 7.23
N ASP A 227 -24.62 -13.25 7.00
CA ASP A 227 -25.74 -12.72 7.79
C ASP A 227 -26.47 -11.62 7.01
N VAL A 228 -27.73 -11.36 7.37
CA VAL A 228 -28.58 -10.33 6.73
C VAL A 228 -29.31 -9.53 7.81
N ARG A 229 -29.27 -8.19 7.66
CA ARG A 229 -30.00 -7.29 8.53
C ARG A 229 -30.53 -6.10 7.73
N GLY A 230 -31.85 -5.93 7.70
CA GLY A 230 -32.48 -4.75 7.09
C GLY A 230 -32.09 -4.49 5.64
N GLY A 231 -32.00 -5.53 4.79
CA GLY A 231 -31.57 -5.40 3.39
C GLY A 231 -30.06 -5.27 3.18
N LEU A 232 -29.27 -5.23 4.25
CA LEU A 232 -27.81 -5.23 4.22
C LEU A 232 -27.30 -6.65 4.45
N GLY A 233 -26.41 -7.12 3.57
CA GLY A 233 -25.72 -8.40 3.72
C GLY A 233 -24.34 -8.20 4.36
N ARG A 234 -23.95 -9.11 5.24
CA ARG A 234 -22.59 -9.28 5.74
C ARG A 234 -21.96 -10.45 5.03
N TYR A 235 -20.88 -10.17 4.32
CA TYR A 235 -20.21 -11.13 3.45
C TYR A 235 -18.83 -11.48 4.00
N ARG A 236 -18.48 -12.78 3.93
CA ARG A 236 -17.11 -13.25 4.07
C ARG A 236 -16.52 -13.37 2.68
N LEU A 237 -15.32 -12.80 2.49
CA LEU A 237 -14.62 -12.78 1.22
C LEU A 237 -13.26 -13.45 1.42
N THR A 238 -12.97 -14.52 0.66
CA THR A 238 -11.71 -15.26 0.72
C THR A 238 -10.99 -15.14 -0.62
N PRO A 239 -10.07 -14.15 -0.78
CA PRO A 239 -9.34 -13.98 -2.04
C PRO A 239 -8.21 -14.98 -2.18
N GLN A 240 -8.16 -15.70 -3.31
CA GLN A 240 -7.03 -16.57 -3.70
C GLN A 240 -5.88 -15.80 -4.34
N THR A 241 -6.16 -14.62 -4.84
CA THR A 241 -5.22 -13.69 -5.49
C THR A 241 -5.21 -12.35 -4.78
N GLY A 242 -4.39 -11.39 -5.21
CA GLY A 242 -4.26 -10.08 -4.57
C GLY A 242 -4.14 -8.93 -5.57
N ARG A 243 -5.08 -8.80 -6.51
CA ARG A 243 -5.09 -7.66 -7.44
C ARG A 243 -5.58 -6.39 -6.75
N THR A 244 -5.13 -5.25 -7.25
CA THR A 244 -5.59 -3.94 -6.75
C THR A 244 -7.11 -3.85 -6.80
N HIS A 245 -7.74 -3.47 -5.69
CA HIS A 245 -9.19 -3.35 -5.51
C HIS A 245 -10.00 -4.64 -5.77
N GLN A 246 -9.36 -5.82 -5.82
CA GLN A 246 -9.97 -7.07 -6.26
C GLN A 246 -11.35 -7.33 -5.64
N LEU A 247 -11.46 -7.29 -4.30
CA LEU A 247 -12.71 -7.59 -3.59
C LEU A 247 -13.79 -6.55 -3.90
N ARG A 248 -13.41 -5.29 -4.02
CA ARG A 248 -14.28 -4.17 -4.37
C ARG A 248 -14.84 -4.30 -5.78
N VAL A 249 -13.97 -4.65 -6.74
CA VAL A 249 -14.32 -4.90 -8.15
C VAL A 249 -15.26 -6.10 -8.26
N HIS A 250 -14.93 -7.24 -7.62
CA HIS A 250 -15.75 -8.45 -7.66
C HIS A 250 -17.15 -8.22 -7.04
N MET A 251 -17.23 -7.55 -5.89
CA MET A 251 -18.52 -7.23 -5.27
C MET A 251 -19.34 -6.29 -6.13
N ASN A 252 -18.71 -5.26 -6.70
CA ASN A 252 -19.38 -4.33 -7.63
C ASN A 252 -19.86 -5.04 -8.90
N GLY A 253 -19.07 -5.93 -9.47
CA GLY A 253 -19.41 -6.73 -10.65
C GLY A 253 -20.63 -7.65 -10.43
N LEU A 254 -20.92 -8.01 -9.19
CA LEU A 254 -22.14 -8.73 -8.80
C LEU A 254 -23.36 -7.80 -8.58
N GLY A 255 -23.22 -6.49 -8.74
CA GLY A 255 -24.25 -5.51 -8.37
C GLY A 255 -24.37 -5.28 -6.86
N LEU A 256 -23.34 -5.67 -6.09
CA LEU A 256 -23.27 -5.54 -4.64
C LEU A 256 -22.11 -4.62 -4.23
N PRO A 257 -22.09 -3.32 -4.63
CA PRO A 257 -21.01 -2.42 -4.25
C PRO A 257 -20.87 -2.37 -2.73
N ILE A 258 -19.61 -2.41 -2.25
CA ILE A 258 -19.35 -2.38 -0.82
C ILE A 258 -19.77 -1.02 -0.25
N LEU A 259 -20.46 -1.03 0.87
CA LEU A 259 -20.96 0.19 1.50
C LEU A 259 -19.82 1.16 1.87
N GLY A 260 -19.98 2.44 1.50
CA GLY A 260 -18.98 3.46 1.72
C GLY A 260 -17.79 3.44 0.74
N ASP A 261 -17.93 2.72 -0.38
CA ASP A 261 -16.87 2.72 -1.41
C ASP A 261 -16.96 4.01 -2.28
N PRO A 262 -15.93 4.88 -2.26
CA PRO A 262 -15.96 6.11 -3.06
C PRO A 262 -15.46 5.91 -4.50
N VAL A 263 -15.21 4.68 -4.93
CA VAL A 263 -14.69 4.38 -6.27
C VAL A 263 -15.65 3.50 -7.05
N TYR A 264 -16.44 2.67 -6.37
CA TYR A 264 -17.39 1.74 -7.00
C TYR A 264 -18.78 1.91 -6.42
N PRO A 265 -19.86 1.97 -7.27
CA PRO A 265 -19.85 1.83 -8.73
C PRO A 265 -19.31 3.06 -9.47
N GLU A 266 -19.32 4.24 -8.86
CA GLU A 266 -18.92 5.51 -9.45
C GLU A 266 -17.86 6.19 -8.61
N VAL A 267 -16.90 6.84 -9.29
CA VAL A 267 -15.82 7.54 -8.61
C VAL A 267 -16.37 8.83 -8.00
N ALA A 268 -16.30 8.90 -6.67
CA ALA A 268 -16.46 10.13 -5.91
C ALA A 268 -15.08 10.62 -5.43
N ASP A 269 -14.92 11.90 -5.22
CA ASP A 269 -13.70 12.53 -4.73
C ASP A 269 -13.98 13.26 -3.40
N PRO A 270 -14.12 12.52 -2.28
CA PRO A 270 -14.31 13.13 -0.98
C PRO A 270 -13.07 13.92 -0.57
N ALA A 271 -13.26 14.98 0.23
CA ALA A 271 -12.16 15.77 0.77
C ALA A 271 -11.13 14.85 1.47
N PRO A 272 -9.82 15.16 1.39
CA PRO A 272 -8.75 14.32 1.94
C PRO A 272 -8.89 14.04 3.45
N ASP A 273 -9.53 14.94 4.18
CA ASP A 273 -9.81 14.90 5.62
C ASP A 273 -11.27 14.52 5.96
N ASP A 274 -12.05 14.06 4.97
CA ASP A 274 -13.37 13.49 5.21
C ASP A 274 -13.24 12.03 5.66
N TYR A 275 -13.43 11.81 6.96
CA TYR A 275 -13.40 10.49 7.59
C TYR A 275 -14.79 9.90 7.84
N ARG A 276 -15.84 10.51 7.30
CA ARG A 276 -17.21 9.98 7.37
C ARG A 276 -17.37 8.79 6.44
N ARG A 277 -18.27 7.92 6.77
CA ARG A 277 -18.66 6.75 5.96
C ARG A 277 -17.48 5.89 5.52
N PRO A 278 -16.66 5.39 6.47
CA PRO A 278 -15.54 4.52 6.11
C PRO A 278 -16.01 3.31 5.30
N LEU A 279 -15.19 2.94 4.29
CA LEU A 279 -15.42 1.74 3.47
C LEU A 279 -15.67 0.52 4.36
N GLN A 280 -16.82 -0.12 4.23
CA GLN A 280 -17.18 -1.27 5.04
C GLN A 280 -16.52 -2.56 4.50
N LEU A 281 -15.18 -2.56 4.48
CA LEU A 281 -14.30 -3.67 4.12
C LEU A 281 -13.17 -3.80 5.14
N LEU A 282 -13.06 -5.00 5.73
CA LEU A 282 -12.15 -5.31 6.82
C LEU A 282 -11.36 -6.59 6.52
N ALA A 283 -10.03 -6.54 6.54
CA ALA A 283 -9.17 -7.72 6.55
C ALA A 283 -9.23 -8.38 7.93
N ARG A 284 -10.13 -9.36 8.06
CA ARG A 284 -10.53 -9.96 9.33
C ARG A 284 -9.53 -10.98 9.85
N VAL A 285 -9.11 -11.92 9.02
CA VAL A 285 -8.24 -13.03 9.42
C VAL A 285 -7.01 -13.09 8.54
N LEU A 286 -5.88 -13.36 9.18
CA LEU A 286 -4.60 -13.65 8.55
C LEU A 286 -4.00 -14.90 9.21
N ALA A 287 -3.83 -16.01 8.45
CA ALA A 287 -3.25 -17.23 8.96
C ALA A 287 -2.19 -17.79 8.01
N PHE A 288 -1.06 -18.23 8.55
CA PHE A 288 0.09 -18.73 7.80
C PHE A 288 1.03 -19.51 8.73
N THR A 289 1.95 -20.27 8.13
CA THR A 289 3.12 -20.78 8.84
C THR A 289 4.28 -19.81 8.66
N ASP A 290 4.87 -19.39 9.76
CA ASP A 290 6.00 -18.44 9.76
C ASP A 290 7.19 -19.04 9.01
N PRO A 291 7.73 -18.37 7.98
CA PRO A 291 8.77 -18.94 7.12
C PRO A 291 10.16 -18.92 7.78
N VAL A 292 10.30 -18.23 8.92
CA VAL A 292 11.57 -18.13 9.68
C VAL A 292 11.56 -19.09 10.85
N THR A 293 10.47 -19.11 11.63
CA THR A 293 10.38 -19.89 12.88
C THR A 293 9.66 -21.23 12.72
N GLY A 294 8.88 -21.40 11.64
CA GLY A 294 8.04 -22.58 11.42
C GLY A 294 6.74 -22.58 12.27
N THR A 295 6.49 -21.54 13.05
CA THR A 295 5.33 -21.45 13.92
C THR A 295 4.05 -21.17 13.11
N ALA A 296 2.96 -21.88 13.40
CA ALA A 296 1.66 -21.59 12.83
C ALA A 296 1.02 -20.39 13.54
N HIS A 297 0.63 -19.39 12.77
CA HIS A 297 -0.03 -18.20 13.26
C HIS A 297 -1.46 -18.06 12.70
N ARG A 298 -2.36 -17.59 13.55
CA ARG A 298 -3.69 -17.11 13.15
C ARG A 298 -4.00 -15.86 13.94
N PHE A 299 -4.14 -14.75 13.25
CA PHE A 299 -4.51 -13.46 13.81
C PHE A 299 -5.93 -13.09 13.37
N GLU A 300 -6.64 -12.39 14.24
CA GLU A 300 -7.97 -11.87 13.96
C GLU A 300 -8.06 -10.40 14.35
N SER A 301 -8.61 -9.58 13.46
CA SER A 301 -8.85 -8.16 13.72
C SER A 301 -9.93 -7.98 14.78
N THR A 302 -9.68 -7.11 15.74
CA THR A 302 -10.67 -6.72 16.76
C THR A 302 -11.57 -5.57 16.30
N ARG A 303 -11.34 -5.02 15.11
CA ARG A 303 -12.20 -3.97 14.53
C ARG A 303 -13.53 -4.56 14.11
N THR A 304 -14.55 -3.70 14.07
CA THR A 304 -15.90 -4.04 13.59
C THR A 304 -16.28 -3.11 12.44
N LEU A 305 -17.12 -3.59 11.55
CA LEU A 305 -17.74 -2.78 10.51
C LEU A 305 -18.89 -1.97 11.14
N GLN A 306 -18.69 -0.66 11.30
CA GLN A 306 -19.58 0.21 12.06
C GLN A 306 -21.02 0.16 11.57
N ALA A 307 -21.25 0.19 10.26
CA ALA A 307 -22.60 0.21 9.69
C ALA A 307 -23.42 -1.05 10.00
N TRP A 308 -22.78 -2.14 10.49
CA TRP A 308 -23.49 -3.35 10.93
C TRP A 308 -24.19 -3.17 12.28
N HIS A 309 -23.60 -2.37 13.15
CA HIS A 309 -24.06 -2.19 14.53
C HIS A 309 -24.76 -0.84 14.72
N ASP A 310 -24.27 0.20 14.05
CA ASP A 310 -24.75 1.57 14.13
C ASP A 310 -24.70 2.24 12.75
N ARG A 311 -25.70 1.99 11.95
CA ARG A 311 -25.79 2.59 10.62
C ARG A 311 -25.97 4.12 10.65
N PRO A 312 -26.84 4.70 11.51
CA PRO A 312 -26.94 6.15 11.62
C PRO A 312 -25.63 6.83 12.02
N GLY A 313 -24.90 6.27 13.01
CA GLY A 313 -23.60 6.79 13.40
C GLY A 313 -22.56 6.67 12.30
N TRP A 314 -22.57 5.59 11.51
CA TRP A 314 -21.70 5.45 10.35
C TRP A 314 -22.01 6.50 9.26
N GLU A 315 -23.28 6.81 9.03
CA GLU A 315 -23.72 7.83 8.06
C GLU A 315 -23.35 9.25 8.51
N ALA A 316 -23.42 9.52 9.82
CA ALA A 316 -23.06 10.80 10.39
C ALA A 316 -21.54 11.05 10.39
N GLY A 317 -20.73 9.99 10.55
CA GLY A 317 -19.29 10.06 10.74
C GLY A 317 -18.86 10.42 12.16
N PRO A 318 -17.55 10.44 12.42
CA PRO A 318 -16.98 10.83 13.70
C PRO A 318 -17.11 12.31 13.97
#